data_f4af0d916566e0266bfcfba4ca2cab01
#
_entry.id   f4af0d916566e0266bfcfba4ca2cab01
#
_cell.length_a   1.000
_cell.length_b   1.000
_cell.length_c   1.000
_cell.angle_alpha   90.00
_cell.angle_beta   90.00
_cell.angle_gamma   90.00
#
_symmetry.space_group_name_H-M   'P 1'
#
loop_
_entity.id
_entity.type
_entity.pdbx_description
1 polymer ?
#
loop_
_entity_poly.entity_id
_entity_poly.type
_entity_poly.pdbx_seq_one_letter_code
_entity_poly.pdbx_strand_id
1 'polypeptide(L)'
;LVPISEALDLGELTPNMDEWDILVKRVIAPRDELKIAFVGKYLDLKESYKSLTESLIHAGAHLNAKINIKWVDSEMIEEKGCAEILSDVDGILVAGGFGERGVVGKMEAIRYARENKIPYLGICLGMQLAMIEFARNVLNIEDANSAEFNATCKNPIIYLIDSFMDASGQKQLRTFQSPLGGTMRLGGYECETKTNSLLRAVYDGAKVIRERHRHRYEANPVYRDAFEKAGLIVSGESNGLIEAVELKDHPWFLGVQFHPEFTSRLTNPNKTILAFSKAALTQRQNG
;
A
#
# COMPACT_ATOMS: atom_id res chain seq x y z
N LEU A 1 -20.63 -21.79 21.99
CA LEU A 1 -21.31 -20.68 22.65
C LEU A 1 -22.15 -21.13 23.86
N VAL A 2 -22.82 -22.31 23.78
CA VAL A 2 -23.67 -22.82 24.87
C VAL A 2 -22.96 -22.79 26.23
N PRO A 3 -21.72 -23.31 26.41
CA PRO A 3 -21.06 -23.28 27.73
C PRO A 3 -20.77 -21.86 28.23
N ILE A 4 -20.58 -20.89 27.34
CA ILE A 4 -20.33 -19.49 27.70
C ILE A 4 -21.64 -18.80 28.14
N SER A 5 -22.74 -19.02 27.42
CA SER A 5 -24.02 -18.45 27.77
C SER A 5 -24.57 -19.00 29.09
N GLU A 6 -24.38 -20.28 29.33
CA GLU A 6 -24.72 -20.93 30.62
C GLU A 6 -23.88 -20.38 31.77
N ALA A 7 -22.53 -20.28 31.58
CA ALA A 7 -21.64 -19.79 32.63
C ALA A 7 -21.86 -18.31 32.98
N LEU A 8 -22.38 -17.52 32.05
CA LEU A 8 -22.66 -16.09 32.21
C LEU A 8 -24.16 -15.78 32.45
N ASP A 9 -24.99 -16.79 32.53
CA ASP A 9 -26.44 -16.68 32.72
C ASP A 9 -27.13 -15.75 31.67
N LEU A 10 -26.68 -15.91 30.39
CA LEU A 10 -27.15 -15.06 29.28
C LEU A 10 -28.37 -15.65 28.54
N GLY A 11 -28.90 -16.77 29.01
CA GLY A 11 -29.98 -17.50 28.35
C GLY A 11 -29.55 -18.17 27.02
N GLU A 12 -30.51 -18.53 26.19
CA GLU A 12 -30.22 -19.09 24.86
C GLU A 12 -29.78 -17.98 23.90
N LEU A 13 -28.56 -18.07 23.43
CA LEU A 13 -27.98 -17.18 22.41
C LEU A 13 -27.92 -17.89 21.05
N THR A 14 -28.61 -17.38 20.07
CA THR A 14 -28.52 -17.81 18.68
C THR A 14 -27.70 -16.78 17.90
N PRO A 15 -26.41 -17.03 17.64
CA PRO A 15 -25.59 -16.11 16.88
C PRO A 15 -26.03 -16.07 15.42
N ASN A 16 -26.09 -14.88 14.84
CA ASN A 16 -26.22 -14.76 13.39
C ASN A 16 -24.86 -15.02 12.74
N MET A 17 -24.75 -16.12 12.04
CA MET A 17 -23.51 -16.57 11.36
C MET A 17 -23.57 -16.42 9.84
N ASP A 18 -24.66 -15.86 9.29
CA ASP A 18 -24.91 -15.84 7.83
C ASP A 18 -23.77 -15.22 7.04
N GLU A 19 -23.25 -14.08 7.48
CA GLU A 19 -22.13 -13.40 6.85
C GLU A 19 -20.84 -14.26 6.90
N TRP A 20 -20.56 -14.86 8.07
CA TRP A 20 -19.42 -15.73 8.26
C TRP A 20 -19.50 -16.98 7.38
N ASP A 21 -20.66 -17.61 7.29
CA ASP A 21 -20.88 -18.79 6.47
C ASP A 21 -20.63 -18.50 4.97
N ILE A 22 -21.06 -17.34 4.49
CA ILE A 22 -20.80 -16.89 3.13
C ILE A 22 -19.29 -16.69 2.89
N LEU A 23 -18.63 -15.96 3.77
CA LEU A 23 -17.20 -15.64 3.63
C LEU A 23 -16.34 -16.90 3.73
N VAL A 24 -16.61 -17.77 4.70
CA VAL A 24 -15.90 -19.05 4.86
C VAL A 24 -16.07 -19.94 3.63
N LYS A 25 -17.27 -20.06 3.07
CA LYS A 25 -17.52 -20.81 1.83
C LYS A 25 -16.68 -20.26 0.67
N ARG A 26 -16.59 -18.94 0.53
CA ARG A 26 -15.78 -18.29 -0.53
C ARG A 26 -14.28 -18.48 -0.34
N VAL A 27 -13.80 -18.57 0.91
CA VAL A 27 -12.39 -18.88 1.20
C VAL A 27 -12.06 -20.32 0.86
N ILE A 28 -12.98 -21.27 1.19
CA ILE A 28 -12.76 -22.71 0.99
C ILE A 28 -12.92 -23.09 -0.49
N ALA A 29 -13.93 -22.55 -1.16
CA ALA A 29 -14.26 -22.86 -2.54
C ALA A 29 -14.52 -21.57 -3.35
N PRO A 30 -13.46 -20.79 -3.62
CA PRO A 30 -13.57 -19.58 -4.44
C PRO A 30 -13.91 -19.92 -5.87
N ARG A 31 -14.68 -19.03 -6.54
CA ARG A 31 -15.07 -19.20 -7.93
C ARG A 31 -13.96 -18.83 -8.91
N ASP A 32 -13.26 -17.78 -8.61
CA ASP A 32 -12.21 -17.20 -9.45
C ASP A 32 -10.85 -17.32 -8.75
N GLU A 33 -9.79 -17.09 -9.48
CA GLU A 33 -8.43 -16.92 -8.92
C GLU A 33 -7.67 -15.84 -9.66
N LEU A 34 -6.72 -15.23 -8.97
CA LEU A 34 -5.81 -14.23 -9.53
C LEU A 34 -4.42 -14.39 -8.91
N LYS A 35 -3.42 -13.84 -9.59
CA LYS A 35 -2.02 -13.90 -9.15
C LYS A 35 -1.49 -12.50 -8.89
N ILE A 36 -1.08 -12.22 -7.66
CA ILE A 36 -0.47 -10.94 -7.27
C ILE A 36 1.01 -11.17 -6.99
N ALA A 37 1.88 -10.43 -7.69
CA ALA A 37 3.28 -10.33 -7.31
C ALA A 37 3.40 -9.51 -6.03
N PHE A 38 3.91 -10.11 -4.98
CA PHE A 38 4.27 -9.47 -3.73
C PHE A 38 5.77 -9.19 -3.76
N VAL A 39 6.15 -7.96 -4.11
CA VAL A 39 7.55 -7.56 -4.23
C VAL A 39 8.05 -7.03 -2.89
N GLY A 40 8.98 -7.76 -2.30
CA GLY A 40 9.52 -7.47 -0.98
C GLY A 40 10.99 -7.83 -0.85
N LYS A 41 11.50 -7.77 0.38
CA LYS A 41 12.80 -8.29 0.79
C LYS A 41 12.62 -9.20 2.00
N TYR A 42 13.62 -10.06 2.27
CA TYR A 42 13.55 -11.01 3.40
C TYR A 42 12.33 -11.93 3.35
N LEU A 43 12.03 -12.47 2.17
CA LEU A 43 10.87 -13.33 1.95
C LEU A 43 10.94 -14.67 2.70
N ASP A 44 12.11 -15.03 3.23
CA ASP A 44 12.27 -16.17 4.13
C ASP A 44 11.50 -15.98 5.47
N LEU A 45 11.25 -14.72 5.84
CA LEU A 45 10.46 -14.33 7.03
C LEU A 45 9.07 -13.82 6.63
N LYS A 46 8.27 -14.68 5.98
CA LYS A 46 6.90 -14.33 5.51
C LYS A 46 5.99 -13.83 6.62
N GLU A 47 6.23 -14.23 7.86
CA GLU A 47 5.51 -13.76 9.04
C GLU A 47 5.58 -12.25 9.23
N SER A 48 6.64 -11.60 8.75
CA SER A 48 6.77 -10.13 8.76
C SER A 48 5.68 -9.45 7.95
N TYR A 49 5.09 -10.16 6.98
CA TYR A 49 4.03 -9.68 6.09
C TYR A 49 2.66 -10.30 6.40
N LYS A 50 2.49 -10.93 7.56
CA LYS A 50 1.26 -11.65 7.91
C LYS A 50 0.00 -10.79 7.76
N SER A 51 0.00 -9.57 8.31
CA SER A 51 -1.16 -8.66 8.20
C SER A 51 -1.53 -8.36 6.75
N LEU A 52 -0.53 -8.20 5.88
CA LEU A 52 -0.74 -7.92 4.47
C LEU A 52 -1.25 -9.16 3.72
N THR A 53 -0.71 -10.34 4.02
CA THR A 53 -1.20 -11.61 3.48
C THR A 53 -2.65 -11.87 3.89
N GLU A 54 -2.98 -11.71 5.17
CA GLU A 54 -4.35 -11.85 5.67
C GLU A 54 -5.29 -10.83 5.00
N SER A 55 -4.85 -9.60 4.80
CA SER A 55 -5.69 -8.58 4.13
C SER A 55 -6.01 -8.92 2.68
N LEU A 56 -5.09 -9.59 1.97
CA LEU A 56 -5.36 -10.12 0.63
C LEU A 56 -6.38 -11.28 0.69
N ILE A 57 -6.30 -12.18 1.68
CA ILE A 57 -7.30 -13.24 1.90
C ILE A 57 -8.67 -12.62 2.18
N HIS A 58 -8.74 -11.56 3.00
CA HIS A 58 -9.98 -10.83 3.26
C HIS A 58 -10.59 -10.28 1.98
N ALA A 59 -9.77 -9.63 1.14
CA ALA A 59 -10.22 -9.11 -0.15
C ALA A 59 -10.71 -10.24 -1.08
N GLY A 60 -9.95 -11.33 -1.15
CA GLY A 60 -10.31 -12.52 -1.94
C GLY A 60 -11.66 -13.10 -1.55
N ALA A 61 -11.94 -13.23 -0.25
CA ALA A 61 -13.23 -13.71 0.26
C ALA A 61 -14.39 -12.82 -0.20
N HIS A 62 -14.23 -11.50 -0.21
CA HIS A 62 -15.27 -10.58 -0.68
C HIS A 62 -15.45 -10.62 -2.20
N LEU A 63 -14.38 -10.85 -2.96
CA LEU A 63 -14.40 -10.98 -4.41
C LEU A 63 -14.81 -12.38 -4.89
N ASN A 64 -14.97 -13.35 -3.97
CA ASN A 64 -15.14 -14.77 -4.27
C ASN A 64 -14.01 -15.31 -5.19
N ALA A 65 -12.78 -14.89 -4.91
CA ALA A 65 -11.59 -15.22 -5.69
C ALA A 65 -10.43 -15.61 -4.77
N LYS A 66 -9.69 -16.66 -5.16
CA LYS A 66 -8.43 -17.02 -4.51
C LYS A 66 -7.32 -16.10 -4.99
N ILE A 67 -6.63 -15.44 -4.05
CA ILE A 67 -5.45 -14.64 -4.38
C ILE A 67 -4.20 -15.50 -4.19
N ASN A 68 -3.58 -15.89 -5.30
CA ASN A 68 -2.32 -16.60 -5.31
C ASN A 68 -1.17 -15.58 -5.22
N ILE A 69 -0.46 -15.57 -4.10
CA ILE A 69 0.66 -14.65 -3.88
C ILE A 69 1.92 -15.24 -4.51
N LYS A 70 2.44 -14.56 -5.53
CA LYS A 70 3.78 -14.81 -6.07
C LYS A 70 4.77 -13.96 -5.29
N TRP A 71 5.50 -14.60 -4.41
CA TRP A 71 6.55 -13.96 -3.62
C TRP A 71 7.74 -13.64 -4.52
N VAL A 72 8.08 -12.36 -4.63
CA VAL A 72 9.14 -11.87 -5.49
C VAL A 72 10.17 -11.13 -4.65
N ASP A 73 11.35 -11.72 -4.50
CA ASP A 73 12.49 -11.01 -3.94
C ASP A 73 12.94 -9.94 -4.93
N SER A 74 13.02 -8.72 -4.46
CA SER A 74 13.41 -7.58 -5.30
C SER A 74 14.83 -7.74 -5.89
N GLU A 75 15.74 -8.44 -5.21
CA GLU A 75 17.08 -8.72 -5.74
C GLU A 75 17.04 -9.68 -6.95
N MET A 76 16.07 -10.59 -7.01
CA MET A 76 15.88 -11.46 -8.19
C MET A 76 15.44 -10.67 -9.43
N ILE A 77 14.73 -9.54 -9.24
CA ILE A 77 14.36 -8.67 -10.37
C ILE A 77 15.62 -8.02 -10.97
N GLU A 78 16.55 -7.60 -10.12
CA GLU A 78 17.83 -7.02 -10.55
C GLU A 78 18.69 -8.04 -11.34
N GLU A 79 18.61 -9.33 -11.01
CA GLU A 79 19.36 -10.39 -11.66
C GLU A 79 18.72 -10.87 -12.97
N LYS A 80 17.40 -11.04 -13.02
CA LYS A 80 16.68 -11.73 -14.10
C LYS A 80 15.83 -10.81 -14.96
N GLY A 81 15.54 -9.61 -14.48
CA GLY A 81 14.65 -8.65 -15.12
C GLY A 81 13.16 -8.88 -14.86
N CYS A 82 12.39 -7.79 -14.98
CA CYS A 82 10.95 -7.79 -14.69
C CYS A 82 10.14 -8.70 -15.61
N ALA A 83 10.44 -8.73 -16.90
CA ALA A 83 9.66 -9.48 -17.88
C ALA A 83 9.65 -10.99 -17.60
N GLU A 84 10.77 -11.57 -17.15
CA GLU A 84 10.83 -12.98 -16.77
C GLU A 84 9.98 -13.26 -15.52
N ILE A 85 10.01 -12.34 -14.55
CA ILE A 85 9.44 -12.59 -13.23
C ILE A 85 7.98 -12.13 -13.14
N LEU A 86 7.58 -11.05 -13.82
CA LEU A 86 6.30 -10.37 -13.60
C LEU A 86 5.32 -10.50 -14.78
N SER A 87 5.66 -11.24 -15.85
CA SER A 87 4.80 -11.34 -17.04
C SER A 87 3.50 -12.11 -16.82
N ASP A 88 3.42 -12.94 -15.78
CA ASP A 88 2.30 -13.84 -15.52
C ASP A 88 1.42 -13.40 -14.34
N VAL A 89 1.51 -12.13 -13.93
CA VAL A 89 0.77 -11.62 -12.78
C VAL A 89 -0.33 -10.64 -13.17
N ASP A 90 -1.40 -10.64 -12.40
CA ASP A 90 -2.58 -9.79 -12.61
C ASP A 90 -2.48 -8.46 -11.85
N GLY A 91 -1.57 -8.36 -10.90
CA GLY A 91 -1.31 -7.15 -10.11
C GLY A 91 0.05 -7.20 -9.42
N ILE A 92 0.61 -6.03 -9.14
CA ILE A 92 1.91 -5.88 -8.48
C ILE A 92 1.73 -5.06 -7.20
N LEU A 93 2.10 -5.65 -6.06
CA LEU A 93 2.10 -5.03 -4.75
C LEU A 93 3.54 -4.86 -4.27
N VAL A 94 3.96 -3.61 -4.03
CA VAL A 94 5.25 -3.30 -3.43
C VAL A 94 5.04 -2.93 -1.97
N ALA A 95 5.52 -3.82 -1.10
CA ALA A 95 5.32 -3.69 0.33
C ALA A 95 6.19 -2.60 0.97
N GLY A 96 5.76 -2.16 2.14
CA GLY A 96 6.55 -1.32 3.03
C GLY A 96 7.85 -1.98 3.49
N GLY A 97 8.75 -1.17 4.01
CA GLY A 97 10.06 -1.62 4.52
C GLY A 97 10.95 -0.44 4.86
N PHE A 98 12.15 -0.72 5.33
CA PHE A 98 13.16 0.26 5.67
C PHE A 98 14.51 -0.09 5.05
N GLY A 99 15.36 0.93 4.81
CA GLY A 99 16.71 0.77 4.29
C GLY A 99 16.78 0.51 2.79
N GLU A 100 17.98 0.56 2.26
CA GLU A 100 18.29 0.65 0.83
C GLU A 100 18.29 -0.69 0.09
N ARG A 101 18.44 -1.81 0.78
CA ARG A 101 18.53 -3.14 0.15
C ARG A 101 17.30 -3.49 -0.66
N GLY A 102 17.48 -3.90 -1.92
CA GLY A 102 16.42 -4.30 -2.85
C GLY A 102 15.57 -3.13 -3.37
N VAL A 103 16.04 -1.89 -3.21
CA VAL A 103 15.33 -0.69 -3.69
C VAL A 103 15.31 -0.63 -5.21
N VAL A 104 16.40 -1.02 -5.88
CA VAL A 104 16.52 -0.99 -7.35
C VAL A 104 15.49 -1.92 -7.96
N GLY A 105 15.45 -3.18 -7.56
CA GLY A 105 14.48 -4.15 -8.09
C GLY A 105 13.03 -3.78 -7.79
N LYS A 106 12.75 -3.14 -6.64
CA LYS A 106 11.41 -2.58 -6.37
C LYS A 106 11.06 -1.46 -7.34
N MET A 107 11.99 -0.54 -7.64
CA MET A 107 11.76 0.54 -8.61
C MET A 107 11.55 -0.01 -10.02
N GLU A 108 12.29 -1.05 -10.41
CA GLU A 108 12.09 -1.73 -11.69
C GLU A 108 10.69 -2.39 -11.77
N ALA A 109 10.24 -3.04 -10.70
CA ALA A 109 8.88 -3.60 -10.64
C ALA A 109 7.81 -2.51 -10.76
N ILE A 110 8.02 -1.37 -10.14
CA ILE A 110 7.12 -0.20 -10.21
C ILE A 110 7.09 0.35 -11.63
N ARG A 111 8.26 0.53 -12.26
CA ARG A 111 8.37 0.95 -13.65
C ARG A 111 7.66 -0.02 -14.58
N TYR A 112 7.87 -1.32 -14.38
CA TYR A 112 7.22 -2.38 -15.16
C TYR A 112 5.69 -2.30 -15.04
N ALA A 113 5.15 -2.13 -13.82
CA ALA A 113 3.72 -1.96 -13.60
C ALA A 113 3.18 -0.72 -14.33
N ARG A 114 3.87 0.42 -14.23
CA ARG A 114 3.49 1.68 -14.85
C ARG A 114 3.47 1.58 -16.38
N GLU A 115 4.53 1.03 -16.98
CA GLU A 115 4.68 0.97 -18.44
C GLU A 115 3.78 -0.08 -19.08
N ASN A 116 3.56 -1.22 -18.41
CA ASN A 116 2.71 -2.31 -18.91
C ASN A 116 1.25 -2.24 -18.45
N LYS A 117 0.86 -1.15 -17.76
CA LYS A 117 -0.52 -0.93 -17.31
C LYS A 117 -1.06 -2.03 -16.40
N ILE A 118 -0.18 -2.65 -15.59
CA ILE A 118 -0.55 -3.67 -14.62
C ILE A 118 -1.02 -2.99 -13.32
N PRO A 119 -2.16 -3.36 -12.74
CA PRO A 119 -2.62 -2.82 -11.46
C PRO A 119 -1.52 -2.82 -10.40
N TYR A 120 -1.29 -1.67 -9.79
CA TYR A 120 -0.19 -1.43 -8.86
C TYR A 120 -0.67 -0.88 -7.52
N LEU A 121 -0.21 -1.47 -6.42
CA LEU A 121 -0.36 -0.92 -5.07
C LEU A 121 1.01 -0.78 -4.40
N GLY A 122 1.38 0.46 -4.09
CA GLY A 122 2.58 0.77 -3.30
C GLY A 122 2.21 1.17 -1.86
N ILE A 123 2.71 0.46 -0.86
CA ILE A 123 2.42 0.71 0.55
C ILE A 123 3.66 1.30 1.22
N CYS A 124 3.52 2.44 1.89
CA CYS A 124 4.57 3.11 2.65
C CYS A 124 5.84 3.35 1.78
N LEU A 125 6.90 2.57 1.96
CA LEU A 125 8.08 2.62 1.10
C LEU A 125 7.72 2.39 -0.39
N GLY A 126 6.73 1.53 -0.69
CA GLY A 126 6.26 1.31 -2.05
C GLY A 126 5.74 2.58 -2.73
N MET A 127 4.98 3.43 -2.02
CA MET A 127 4.59 4.76 -2.52
C MET A 127 5.81 5.66 -2.73
N GLN A 128 6.70 5.71 -1.77
CA GLN A 128 7.89 6.55 -1.83
C GLN A 128 8.78 6.19 -3.02
N LEU A 129 8.99 4.90 -3.27
CA LEU A 129 9.74 4.42 -4.43
C LEU A 129 9.03 4.68 -5.75
N ALA A 130 7.69 4.65 -5.78
CA ALA A 130 6.92 5.03 -6.97
C ALA A 130 7.14 6.51 -7.33
N MET A 131 7.22 7.38 -6.34
CA MET A 131 7.54 8.80 -6.57
C MET A 131 8.97 9.00 -7.05
N ILE A 132 9.94 8.27 -6.49
CA ILE A 132 11.35 8.34 -6.94
C ILE A 132 11.48 7.80 -8.36
N GLU A 133 10.86 6.66 -8.67
CA GLU A 133 10.85 6.08 -10.02
C GLU A 133 10.28 7.07 -11.04
N PHE A 134 9.13 7.65 -10.72
CA PHE A 134 8.49 8.63 -11.59
C PHE A 134 9.35 9.89 -11.78
N ALA A 135 9.98 10.37 -10.70
CA ALA A 135 10.89 11.51 -10.79
C ALA A 135 12.08 11.22 -11.72
N ARG A 136 12.67 10.04 -11.63
CA ARG A 136 13.81 9.65 -12.47
C ARG A 136 13.43 9.43 -13.93
N ASN A 137 12.37 8.68 -14.18
CA ASN A 137 12.07 8.16 -15.51
C ASN A 137 11.03 8.99 -16.29
N VAL A 138 10.25 9.84 -15.62
CA VAL A 138 9.25 10.70 -16.27
C VAL A 138 9.63 12.17 -16.18
N LEU A 139 10.12 12.64 -15.02
CA LEU A 139 10.57 14.02 -14.86
C LEU A 139 12.04 14.23 -15.26
N ASN A 140 12.78 13.15 -15.54
CA ASN A 140 14.22 13.17 -15.88
C ASN A 140 15.10 13.81 -14.78
N ILE A 141 14.75 13.60 -13.51
CA ILE A 141 15.56 14.00 -12.35
C ILE A 141 16.42 12.79 -11.96
N GLU A 142 17.55 12.60 -12.64
CA GLU A 142 18.38 11.39 -12.54
C GLU A 142 18.86 11.07 -11.11
N ASP A 143 19.17 12.11 -10.30
CA ASP A 143 19.65 11.99 -8.94
C ASP A 143 18.51 12.05 -7.88
N ALA A 144 17.23 11.97 -8.31
CA ALA A 144 16.08 11.86 -7.40
C ALA A 144 16.25 10.69 -6.45
N ASN A 145 16.11 10.93 -5.14
CA ASN A 145 16.37 9.90 -4.14
C ASN A 145 15.56 10.14 -2.85
N SER A 146 15.71 9.22 -1.91
CA SER A 146 15.28 9.38 -0.53
C SER A 146 16.46 9.82 0.34
N ALA A 147 16.22 10.78 1.23
CA ALA A 147 17.19 11.16 2.27
C ALA A 147 17.42 10.03 3.28
N GLU A 148 16.58 8.98 3.29
CA GLU A 148 16.83 7.75 4.05
C GLU A 148 18.01 6.97 3.49
N PHE A 149 18.16 6.93 2.16
CA PHE A 149 19.21 6.16 1.49
C PHE A 149 20.46 7.00 1.24
N ASN A 150 20.27 8.29 0.93
CA ASN A 150 21.35 9.24 0.70
C ASN A 150 21.00 10.58 1.32
N ALA A 151 21.50 10.84 2.53
CA ALA A 151 21.25 12.07 3.28
C ALA A 151 21.76 13.34 2.60
N THR A 152 22.66 13.21 1.59
CA THR A 152 23.28 14.32 0.84
C THR A 152 22.75 14.41 -0.59
N CYS A 153 21.69 13.67 -0.96
CA CYS A 153 21.12 13.75 -2.30
C CYS A 153 20.62 15.18 -2.61
N LYS A 154 20.86 15.61 -3.84
CA LYS A 154 20.49 16.97 -4.28
C LYS A 154 19.00 17.15 -4.45
N ASN A 155 18.33 16.08 -4.92
CA ASN A 155 16.89 16.06 -5.16
C ASN A 155 16.20 15.04 -4.25
N PRO A 156 15.98 15.39 -2.95
CA PRO A 156 15.30 14.51 -2.00
C PRO A 156 13.79 14.52 -2.25
N ILE A 157 13.34 13.58 -3.09
CA ILE A 157 11.91 13.35 -3.32
C ILE A 157 11.23 12.88 -2.04
N ILE A 158 11.96 12.11 -1.25
CA ILE A 158 11.55 11.65 0.08
C ILE A 158 12.55 12.23 1.09
N TYR A 159 12.03 12.88 2.13
CA TYR A 159 12.86 13.61 3.08
C TYR A 159 12.40 13.43 4.53
N LEU A 160 13.25 13.80 5.48
CA LEU A 160 12.90 13.84 6.88
C LEU A 160 12.31 15.23 7.19
N ILE A 161 11.05 15.27 7.61
CA ILE A 161 10.45 16.53 8.06
C ILE A 161 10.93 16.89 9.47
N ASP A 162 11.18 18.18 9.70
CA ASP A 162 11.67 18.70 10.98
C ASP A 162 10.59 18.66 12.07
N SER A 163 9.32 18.71 11.69
CA SER A 163 8.22 18.66 12.66
C SER A 163 6.94 18.08 12.03
N PHE A 164 6.15 17.41 12.86
CA PHE A 164 4.82 16.91 12.49
C PHE A 164 3.88 16.92 13.70
N MET A 165 2.58 16.86 13.46
CA MET A 165 1.58 16.64 14.50
C MET A 165 1.42 15.13 14.71
N ASP A 166 1.56 14.64 15.93
CA ASP A 166 1.32 13.23 16.25
C ASP A 166 -0.18 12.91 16.32
N ALA A 167 -0.50 11.63 16.51
CA ALA A 167 -1.89 11.17 16.57
C ALA A 167 -2.70 11.73 17.74
N SER A 168 -2.04 12.32 18.73
CA SER A 168 -2.67 13.02 19.87
C SER A 168 -2.84 14.52 19.63
N GLY A 169 -2.35 15.04 18.50
CA GLY A 169 -2.38 16.46 18.16
C GLY A 169 -1.23 17.27 18.77
N GLN A 170 -0.19 16.60 19.29
CA GLN A 170 1.00 17.28 19.79
C GLN A 170 2.06 17.45 18.70
N LYS A 171 2.71 18.63 18.66
CA LYS A 171 3.79 18.87 17.72
C LYS A 171 5.07 18.16 18.17
N GLN A 172 5.54 17.26 17.31
CA GLN A 172 6.81 16.55 17.48
C GLN A 172 7.89 17.21 16.63
N LEU A 173 9.11 17.32 17.17
CA LEU A 173 10.27 17.83 16.45
C LEU A 173 11.23 16.68 16.14
N ARG A 174 11.87 16.74 14.98
CA ARG A 174 12.86 15.76 14.52
C ARG A 174 14.11 16.44 14.00
N THR A 175 15.22 15.76 14.19
CA THR A 175 16.49 16.06 13.53
C THR A 175 17.11 14.75 13.04
N PHE A 176 18.12 14.81 12.18
CA PHE A 176 18.88 13.62 11.77
C PHE A 176 19.57 12.92 12.97
N GLN A 177 19.78 13.61 14.07
CA GLN A 177 20.36 13.09 15.31
C GLN A 177 19.31 12.49 16.26
N SER A 178 18.01 12.67 15.97
CA SER A 178 16.95 12.12 16.80
C SER A 178 17.03 10.60 16.83
N PRO A 179 16.82 9.94 17.98
CA PRO A 179 16.82 8.48 18.08
C PRO A 179 15.87 7.84 17.07
N LEU A 180 16.24 6.71 16.49
CA LEU A 180 15.42 5.99 15.52
C LEU A 180 14.09 5.50 16.11
N GLY A 181 14.03 5.18 17.40
CA GLY A 181 12.80 4.87 18.12
C GLY A 181 12.06 6.11 18.59
N GLY A 182 10.73 6.08 18.59
CA GLY A 182 9.88 7.15 19.12
C GLY A 182 9.69 8.38 18.22
N THR A 183 10.31 8.43 17.05
CA THR A 183 10.22 9.58 16.12
C THR A 183 9.45 9.28 14.84
N MET A 184 8.78 8.15 14.75
CA MET A 184 7.90 7.80 13.63
C MET A 184 6.54 8.48 13.76
N ARG A 185 5.91 8.81 12.62
CA ARG A 185 4.45 8.96 12.59
C ARG A 185 3.85 7.58 12.80
N LEU A 186 3.25 7.38 13.96
CA LEU A 186 2.72 6.09 14.40
C LEU A 186 1.28 6.25 14.87
N GLY A 187 0.39 5.38 14.40
CA GLY A 187 -1.02 5.40 14.77
C GLY A 187 -1.95 5.85 13.66
N GLY A 188 -3.19 6.18 14.00
CA GLY A 188 -4.22 6.59 13.05
C GLY A 188 -4.19 8.08 12.78
N TYR A 189 -4.07 8.47 11.50
CA TYR A 189 -4.14 9.86 11.04
C TYR A 189 -5.27 10.02 10.04
N GLU A 190 -5.84 11.22 10.03
CA GLU A 190 -6.80 11.62 9.01
C GLU A 190 -6.08 11.98 7.72
N CYS A 191 -6.68 11.58 6.60
CA CYS A 191 -6.22 11.92 5.26
C CYS A 191 -7.39 12.50 4.47
N GLU A 192 -7.24 13.72 4.00
CA GLU A 192 -8.18 14.37 3.10
C GLU A 192 -7.99 13.83 1.68
N THR A 193 -9.06 13.31 1.08
CA THR A 193 -9.02 12.75 -0.27
C THR A 193 -9.37 13.81 -1.31
N LYS A 194 -8.63 13.85 -2.41
CA LYS A 194 -8.85 14.78 -3.53
C LYS A 194 -10.17 14.46 -4.26
N THR A 195 -10.91 15.47 -4.62
CA THR A 195 -12.15 15.30 -5.43
C THR A 195 -11.82 14.68 -6.80
N ASN A 196 -12.63 13.74 -7.24
CA ASN A 196 -12.46 12.99 -8.50
C ASN A 196 -11.16 12.19 -8.59
N SER A 197 -10.60 11.78 -7.45
CA SER A 197 -9.45 10.89 -7.39
C SER A 197 -9.86 9.42 -7.28
N LEU A 198 -8.95 8.52 -7.69
CA LEU A 198 -9.09 7.09 -7.46
C LEU A 198 -9.22 6.79 -5.96
N LEU A 199 -8.37 7.43 -5.12
CA LEU A 199 -8.43 7.24 -3.67
C LEU A 199 -9.82 7.56 -3.12
N ARG A 200 -10.44 8.69 -3.52
CA ARG A 200 -11.79 9.02 -3.08
C ARG A 200 -12.84 8.02 -3.55
N ALA A 201 -12.72 7.53 -4.78
CA ALA A 201 -13.61 6.49 -5.32
C ALA A 201 -13.46 5.18 -4.55
N VAL A 202 -12.24 4.78 -4.21
CA VAL A 202 -11.93 3.59 -3.38
C VAL A 202 -12.62 3.66 -2.01
N TYR A 203 -12.73 4.84 -1.43
CA TYR A 203 -13.40 5.06 -0.14
C TYR A 203 -14.84 5.58 -0.27
N ASP A 204 -15.55 5.19 -1.35
CA ASP A 204 -16.98 5.49 -1.58
C ASP A 204 -17.33 6.99 -1.51
N GLY A 205 -16.41 7.84 -1.95
CA GLY A 205 -16.60 9.29 -1.98
C GLY A 205 -16.28 10.00 -0.66
N ALA A 206 -15.76 9.30 0.35
CA ALA A 206 -15.40 9.90 1.63
C ALA A 206 -14.37 11.04 1.46
N LYS A 207 -14.68 12.21 2.03
CA LYS A 207 -13.80 13.40 1.97
C LYS A 207 -12.58 13.25 2.88
N VAL A 208 -12.76 12.59 3.99
CA VAL A 208 -11.72 12.30 5.00
C VAL A 208 -11.77 10.82 5.30
N ILE A 209 -10.61 10.20 5.31
CA ILE A 209 -10.42 8.80 5.73
C ILE A 209 -9.45 8.77 6.90
N ARG A 210 -9.46 7.70 7.68
CA ARG A 210 -8.54 7.52 8.79
C ARG A 210 -7.81 6.20 8.65
N GLU A 211 -6.48 6.26 8.45
CA GLU A 211 -5.64 5.10 8.25
C GLU A 211 -4.42 5.10 9.17
N ARG A 212 -3.78 3.96 9.35
CA ARG A 212 -2.66 3.80 10.27
C ARG A 212 -1.32 3.99 9.57
N HIS A 213 -0.44 4.72 10.24
CA HIS A 213 0.90 5.06 9.78
C HIS A 213 1.98 4.40 10.64
N ARG A 214 3.12 4.11 10.01
CA ARG A 214 4.33 3.61 10.66
C ARG A 214 5.54 3.97 9.80
N HIS A 215 5.88 5.24 9.73
CA HIS A 215 7.01 5.71 8.92
C HIS A 215 7.66 6.95 9.52
N ARG A 216 8.83 7.31 9.00
CA ARG A 216 9.62 8.45 9.43
C ARG A 216 9.80 9.48 8.34
N TYR A 217 10.02 9.04 7.11
CA TYR A 217 10.26 9.88 5.95
C TYR A 217 8.95 10.16 5.23
N GLU A 218 8.89 11.33 4.60
CA GLU A 218 7.71 11.87 3.95
C GLU A 218 8.02 12.27 2.51
N ALA A 219 7.01 12.25 1.65
CA ALA A 219 7.13 12.81 0.31
C ALA A 219 7.31 14.34 0.37
N ASN A 220 8.28 14.85 -0.39
CA ASN A 220 8.62 16.27 -0.39
C ASN A 220 7.62 17.08 -1.23
N PRO A 221 6.83 17.98 -0.61
CA PRO A 221 5.78 18.72 -1.30
C PRO A 221 6.32 19.74 -2.32
N VAL A 222 7.61 20.07 -2.28
CA VAL A 222 8.25 20.97 -3.26
C VAL A 222 8.12 20.43 -4.70
N TYR A 223 8.07 19.12 -4.87
CA TYR A 223 7.96 18.49 -6.19
C TYR A 223 6.51 18.28 -6.66
N ARG A 224 5.50 18.61 -5.84
CA ARG A 224 4.07 18.37 -6.13
C ARG A 224 3.66 18.86 -7.51
N ASP A 225 3.91 20.13 -7.81
CA ASP A 225 3.48 20.73 -9.07
C ASP A 225 4.11 20.05 -10.29
N ALA A 226 5.36 19.62 -10.18
CA ALA A 226 6.04 18.88 -11.23
C ALA A 226 5.40 17.50 -11.44
N PHE A 227 5.11 16.78 -10.36
CA PHE A 227 4.41 15.49 -10.40
C PHE A 227 3.02 15.62 -11.02
N GLU A 228 2.20 16.55 -10.54
CA GLU A 228 0.82 16.71 -11.03
C GLU A 228 0.76 17.12 -12.50
N LYS A 229 1.65 18.01 -12.95
CA LYS A 229 1.77 18.38 -14.39
C LYS A 229 2.13 17.20 -15.27
N ALA A 230 2.92 16.25 -14.77
CA ALA A 230 3.34 15.05 -15.50
C ALA A 230 2.36 13.88 -15.34
N GLY A 231 1.29 14.01 -14.55
CA GLY A 231 0.23 13.01 -14.42
C GLY A 231 0.31 12.11 -13.17
N LEU A 232 1.26 12.33 -12.25
CA LEU A 232 1.26 11.71 -10.92
C LEU A 232 0.49 12.63 -9.96
N ILE A 233 -0.75 12.29 -9.68
CA ILE A 233 -1.68 13.11 -8.92
C ILE A 233 -1.53 12.85 -7.43
N VAL A 234 -1.41 13.89 -6.62
CA VAL A 234 -1.56 13.78 -5.17
C VAL A 234 -3.04 13.63 -4.84
N SER A 235 -3.44 12.46 -4.39
CA SER A 235 -4.84 12.10 -4.16
C SER A 235 -5.25 12.08 -2.69
N GLY A 236 -4.28 12.09 -1.77
CA GLY A 236 -4.51 12.14 -0.33
C GLY A 236 -3.49 13.02 0.38
N GLU A 237 -3.97 13.79 1.37
CA GLU A 237 -3.14 14.72 2.14
C GLU A 237 -3.52 14.73 3.63
N SER A 238 -2.54 15.02 4.48
CA SER A 238 -2.74 15.25 5.92
C SER A 238 -1.82 16.39 6.39
N ASN A 239 -2.41 17.51 6.79
CA ASN A 239 -1.64 18.69 7.27
C ASN A 239 -0.51 19.11 6.31
N GLY A 240 -0.77 19.10 4.99
CA GLY A 240 0.19 19.46 3.96
C GLY A 240 1.18 18.35 3.59
N LEU A 241 1.12 17.19 4.22
CA LEU A 241 1.91 16.00 3.87
C LEU A 241 1.18 15.15 2.83
N ILE A 242 1.94 14.60 1.88
CA ILE A 242 1.40 13.74 0.83
C ILE A 242 1.20 12.32 1.39
N GLU A 243 -0.05 11.87 1.40
CA GLU A 243 -0.46 10.58 1.95
C GLU A 243 -0.79 9.54 0.88
N ALA A 244 -1.14 10.00 -0.32
CA ALA A 244 -1.42 9.10 -1.43
C ALA A 244 -1.14 9.78 -2.78
N VAL A 245 -0.69 8.98 -3.74
CA VAL A 245 -0.46 9.36 -5.13
C VAL A 245 -1.06 8.34 -6.09
N GLU A 246 -1.53 8.81 -7.25
CA GLU A 246 -2.12 7.97 -8.29
C GLU A 246 -1.70 8.43 -9.68
N LEU A 247 -1.70 7.54 -10.66
CA LEU A 247 -1.44 7.89 -12.06
C LEU A 247 -2.74 8.12 -12.82
N LYS A 248 -2.87 9.30 -13.43
CA LYS A 248 -4.07 9.73 -14.15
C LYS A 248 -4.46 8.79 -15.30
N ASP A 249 -3.48 8.36 -16.09
CA ASP A 249 -3.69 7.60 -17.32
C ASP A 249 -3.31 6.11 -17.16
N HIS A 250 -3.54 5.57 -15.96
CA HIS A 250 -3.30 4.17 -15.65
C HIS A 250 -4.61 3.49 -15.20
N PRO A 251 -4.88 2.23 -15.60
CA PRO A 251 -6.09 1.51 -15.21
C PRO A 251 -6.30 1.46 -13.69
N TRP A 252 -5.25 1.19 -12.94
CA TRP A 252 -5.25 1.25 -11.49
C TRP A 252 -3.81 1.35 -10.95
N PHE A 253 -3.41 2.51 -10.46
CA PHE A 253 -2.10 2.73 -9.87
C PHE A 253 -2.26 3.64 -8.65
N LEU A 254 -2.00 3.11 -7.47
CA LEU A 254 -2.14 3.83 -6.22
C LEU A 254 -0.94 3.57 -5.31
N GLY A 255 -0.30 4.63 -4.86
CA GLY A 255 0.67 4.61 -3.77
C GLY A 255 0.06 5.23 -2.53
N VAL A 256 0.20 4.60 -1.36
CA VAL A 256 -0.30 5.10 -0.08
C VAL A 256 0.81 5.11 0.97
N GLN A 257 0.92 6.19 1.75
CA GLN A 257 1.92 6.30 2.81
C GLN A 257 1.52 5.49 4.05
N PHE A 258 0.23 5.32 4.25
CA PHE A 258 -0.33 4.53 5.34
C PHE A 258 -0.29 3.02 5.05
N HIS A 259 -0.63 2.23 6.06
CA HIS A 259 -0.64 0.77 6.05
C HIS A 259 -2.09 0.25 6.11
N PRO A 260 -2.74 0.04 4.95
CA PRO A 260 -4.14 -0.39 4.87
C PRO A 260 -4.36 -1.78 5.48
N GLU A 261 -3.32 -2.62 5.51
CA GLU A 261 -3.39 -3.96 6.11
C GLU A 261 -3.69 -3.95 7.60
N PHE A 262 -3.38 -2.87 8.32
CA PHE A 262 -3.61 -2.80 9.78
C PHE A 262 -5.06 -2.53 10.16
N THR A 263 -5.91 -2.15 9.22
CA THR A 263 -7.34 -1.91 9.44
C THR A 263 -8.24 -2.95 8.77
N SER A 264 -7.65 -3.90 8.03
CA SER A 264 -8.40 -4.95 7.32
C SER A 264 -8.89 -6.06 8.25
N ARG A 265 -10.12 -6.52 8.03
CA ARG A 265 -10.76 -7.66 8.72
C ARG A 265 -11.53 -8.50 7.71
N LEU A 266 -11.77 -9.78 8.02
CA LEU A 266 -12.49 -10.67 7.11
C LEU A 266 -13.90 -10.14 6.78
N THR A 267 -14.64 -9.65 7.78
CA THR A 267 -15.99 -9.08 7.59
C THR A 267 -15.98 -7.62 7.11
N ASN A 268 -14.85 -6.94 7.18
CA ASN A 268 -14.69 -5.56 6.72
C ASN A 268 -13.28 -5.35 6.15
N PRO A 269 -13.00 -5.83 4.93
CA PRO A 269 -11.68 -5.69 4.32
C PRO A 269 -11.36 -4.22 4.08
N ASN A 270 -10.08 -3.87 4.26
CA ASN A 270 -9.67 -2.51 3.92
C ASN A 270 -9.95 -2.21 2.44
N LYS A 271 -10.56 -1.05 2.19
CA LYS A 271 -11.06 -0.66 0.86
C LYS A 271 -9.95 -0.54 -0.18
N THR A 272 -8.75 -0.10 0.20
CA THR A 272 -7.60 -0.01 -0.71
C THR A 272 -7.17 -1.39 -1.20
N ILE A 273 -7.02 -2.35 -0.29
CA ILE A 273 -6.64 -3.73 -0.64
C ILE A 273 -7.74 -4.41 -1.48
N LEU A 274 -9.00 -4.20 -1.11
CA LEU A 274 -10.15 -4.75 -1.85
C LEU A 274 -10.20 -4.18 -3.28
N ALA A 275 -10.06 -2.87 -3.44
CA ALA A 275 -10.12 -2.21 -4.75
C ALA A 275 -8.92 -2.62 -5.64
N PHE A 276 -7.72 -2.73 -5.09
CA PHE A 276 -6.55 -3.25 -5.79
C PHE A 276 -6.78 -4.68 -6.29
N SER A 277 -7.25 -5.57 -5.41
CA SER A 277 -7.54 -6.96 -5.76
C SER A 277 -8.64 -7.07 -6.81
N LYS A 278 -9.66 -6.20 -6.76
CA LYS A 278 -10.70 -6.11 -7.79
C LYS A 278 -10.14 -5.67 -9.13
N ALA A 279 -9.24 -4.69 -9.15
CA ALA A 279 -8.59 -4.25 -10.39
C ALA A 279 -7.74 -5.36 -11.01
N ALA A 280 -6.98 -6.10 -10.17
CA ALA A 280 -6.19 -7.25 -10.61
C ALA A 280 -7.09 -8.38 -11.18
N LEU A 281 -8.24 -8.66 -10.55
CA LEU A 281 -9.20 -9.63 -11.06
C LEU A 281 -9.80 -9.18 -12.41
N THR A 282 -10.09 -7.91 -12.56
CA THR A 282 -10.57 -7.33 -13.84
C THR A 282 -9.51 -7.43 -14.93
N GLN A 283 -8.24 -7.16 -14.60
CA GLN A 283 -7.11 -7.32 -15.52
C GLN A 283 -7.03 -8.76 -16.06
N ARG A 284 -7.13 -9.75 -15.17
CA ARG A 284 -7.12 -11.17 -15.55
C ARG A 284 -8.30 -11.56 -16.45
N GLN A 285 -9.48 -11.00 -16.23
CA GLN A 285 -10.69 -11.32 -17.00
C GLN A 285 -10.68 -10.69 -18.41
N ASN A 286 -9.87 -9.64 -18.61
CA ASN A 286 -9.78 -8.91 -19.88
C ASN A 286 -8.56 -9.32 -20.74
N GLY A 287 -7.60 -10.03 -20.17
CA GLY A 287 -6.40 -10.56 -20.83
C GLY A 287 -6.55 -12.03 -21.17
#